data_3270f3db82124b543703c30a6ad2abba
#
_entry.id   3270f3db82124b543703c30a6ad2abba
#
_cell.length_a   1.000
_cell.length_b   1.000
_cell.length_c   1.000
_cell.angle_alpha   90.00
_cell.angle_beta   90.00
_cell.angle_gamma   90.00
#
_symmetry.space_group_name_H-M   'P 1'
#
loop_
_entity.id
_entity.type
_entity.pdbx_description
1 polymer ?
#
loop_
_entity_poly.entity_id
_entity_poly.type
_entity_poly.pdbx_seq_one_letter_code
_entity_poly.pdbx_strand_id
1 'polypeptide(L)'
;AQNYSIMQLEILMATYGVAAFLFGLYKEKIFRIYQIKDAYKLIVSEVFKIIGLILLLYPSHFYILLVAQLLLGLSYSIMAGVDTSIIKMNIKNHKLIQNKSNGYMFLSLLISGIIGSYLYGINIKWPIYMTGLFSILTILVILLTLVENVDCNIKSESKRKRKKLLADEKFWVLHYSFLRALILGFFVGFIPINLYIDLKLNNVQFISVLTSYTIMGYISSRYLTRYLNYKFLSEICLVIFLIIYTFQNIIAITIAILFLGISSGLTRPQTINELSNSSNLAAILNYAETLYFIFNIAFLLIGGYLYSIGTIQYLMLFMSLLTFIYLLTLFYLRRDQHENQHRI
;
A
#
# COMPACT_ATOMS: atom_id res chain seq x y z
N ALA A 1 -7.84 14.44 -15.25
CA ALA A 1 -6.47 14.08 -15.60
C ALA A 1 -6.00 14.73 -16.91
N GLN A 2 -6.85 14.85 -17.92
CA GLN A 2 -6.47 15.39 -19.25
C GLN A 2 -5.94 16.84 -19.23
N ASN A 3 -6.18 17.60 -18.15
CA ASN A 3 -5.79 19.02 -18.03
C ASN A 3 -4.58 19.24 -17.11
N TYR A 4 -3.98 18.19 -16.55
CA TYR A 4 -2.87 18.30 -15.62
C TYR A 4 -1.62 17.64 -16.20
N SER A 5 -0.44 18.25 -15.95
CA SER A 5 0.85 17.65 -16.28
C SER A 5 1.13 16.42 -15.40
N ILE A 6 2.02 15.55 -15.86
CA ILE A 6 2.47 14.36 -15.08
C ILE A 6 2.94 14.81 -13.68
N MET A 7 3.76 15.85 -13.64
CA MET A 7 4.27 16.36 -12.35
C MET A 7 3.15 16.86 -11.42
N GLN A 8 2.09 17.49 -11.95
CA GLN A 8 0.94 17.92 -11.16
C GLN A 8 0.17 16.71 -10.60
N LEU A 9 0.02 15.64 -11.38
CA LEU A 9 -0.62 14.41 -10.92
C LEU A 9 0.21 13.74 -9.80
N GLU A 10 1.52 13.70 -9.95
CA GLU A 10 2.40 13.13 -8.92
C GLU A 10 2.43 13.99 -7.64
N ILE A 11 2.36 15.34 -7.76
CA ILE A 11 2.19 16.22 -6.59
C ILE A 11 0.87 15.92 -5.86
N LEU A 12 -0.23 15.71 -6.58
CA LEU A 12 -1.50 15.33 -5.96
C LEU A 12 -1.37 14.01 -5.19
N MET A 13 -0.73 12.99 -5.78
CA MET A 13 -0.52 11.71 -5.12
C MET A 13 0.45 11.82 -3.93
N ALA A 14 1.53 12.60 -4.07
CA ALA A 14 2.46 12.87 -2.98
C ALA A 14 1.77 13.59 -1.81
N THR A 15 0.81 14.49 -2.08
CA THR A 15 0.04 15.20 -1.05
C THR A 15 -0.75 14.24 -0.16
N TYR A 16 -1.35 13.20 -0.74
CA TYR A 16 -1.95 12.09 0.03
C TYR A 16 -0.93 11.46 1.00
N GLY A 17 0.27 11.15 0.49
CA GLY A 17 1.36 10.57 1.30
C GLY A 17 1.82 11.50 2.42
N VAL A 18 1.95 12.82 2.16
CA VAL A 18 2.33 13.82 3.17
C VAL A 18 1.33 13.84 4.33
N ALA A 19 0.03 13.89 4.03
CA ALA A 19 -1.00 13.88 5.06
C ALA A 19 -0.98 12.57 5.88
N ALA A 20 -0.85 11.43 5.19
CA ALA A 20 -0.79 10.13 5.85
C ALA A 20 0.45 9.98 6.73
N PHE A 21 1.61 10.47 6.29
CA PHE A 21 2.84 10.46 7.07
C PHE A 21 2.74 11.36 8.31
N LEU A 22 2.40 12.63 8.13
CA LEU A 22 2.35 13.59 9.22
C LEU A 22 1.39 13.15 10.32
N PHE A 23 0.18 12.73 9.93
CA PHE A 23 -0.78 12.24 10.92
C PHE A 23 -0.32 10.91 11.53
N GLY A 24 0.28 10.02 10.75
CA GLY A 24 0.81 8.73 11.21
C GLY A 24 1.82 8.84 12.35
N LEU A 25 2.63 9.91 12.36
CA LEU A 25 3.60 10.20 13.44
C LEU A 25 2.91 10.50 14.77
N TYR A 26 1.77 11.19 14.74
CA TYR A 26 1.11 11.72 15.93
C TYR A 26 -0.13 10.94 16.35
N LYS A 27 -0.70 10.12 15.47
CA LYS A 27 -2.00 9.44 15.67
C LYS A 27 -2.07 8.63 16.96
N GLU A 28 -1.03 7.86 17.30
CA GLU A 28 -1.02 7.05 18.53
C GLU A 28 -1.07 7.92 19.78
N LYS A 29 -0.37 9.07 19.76
CA LYS A 29 -0.42 10.05 20.86
C LYS A 29 -1.81 10.66 20.96
N ILE A 30 -2.39 11.07 19.85
CA ILE A 30 -3.73 11.68 19.78
C ILE A 30 -4.77 10.66 20.29
N PHE A 31 -4.80 9.46 19.74
CA PHE A 31 -5.78 8.45 20.12
C PHE A 31 -5.66 8.00 21.58
N ARG A 32 -4.45 8.03 22.14
CA ARG A 32 -4.22 7.74 23.56
C ARG A 32 -4.76 8.85 24.47
N ILE A 33 -4.53 10.12 24.11
CA ILE A 33 -5.01 11.26 24.86
C ILE A 33 -6.54 11.25 24.94
N TYR A 34 -7.20 11.02 23.80
CA TYR A 34 -8.67 11.04 23.70
C TYR A 34 -9.32 9.68 23.97
N GLN A 35 -8.55 8.63 24.29
CA GLN A 35 -9.03 7.25 24.58
C GLN A 35 -10.02 6.72 23.52
N ILE A 36 -9.76 6.98 22.23
CA ILE A 36 -10.67 6.63 21.14
C ILE A 36 -10.61 5.12 20.89
N LYS A 37 -11.76 4.44 20.98
CA LYS A 37 -11.91 3.00 20.67
C LYS A 37 -11.63 2.73 19.18
N ASP A 38 -11.12 1.54 18.84
CA ASP A 38 -10.74 1.18 17.47
C ASP A 38 -11.92 1.25 16.48
N ALA A 39 -13.12 0.88 16.91
CA ALA A 39 -14.34 1.04 16.10
C ALA A 39 -14.58 2.51 15.68
N TYR A 40 -14.44 3.45 16.60
CA TYR A 40 -14.61 4.89 16.27
C TYR A 40 -13.50 5.43 15.38
N LYS A 41 -12.27 4.91 15.48
CA LYS A 41 -11.19 5.25 14.54
C LYS A 41 -11.57 4.87 13.10
N LEU A 42 -12.14 3.68 12.91
CA LEU A 42 -12.62 3.24 11.60
C LEU A 42 -13.73 4.14 11.07
N ILE A 43 -14.71 4.52 11.91
CA ILE A 43 -15.80 5.42 11.53
C ILE A 43 -15.25 6.80 11.10
N VAL A 44 -14.36 7.38 11.91
CA VAL A 44 -13.74 8.68 11.60
C VAL A 44 -12.94 8.61 10.29
N SER A 45 -12.23 7.51 10.05
CA SER A 45 -11.54 7.26 8.78
C SER A 45 -12.52 7.30 7.60
N GLU A 46 -13.64 6.58 7.68
CA GLU A 46 -14.62 6.56 6.58
C GLU A 46 -15.28 7.93 6.36
N VAL A 47 -15.52 8.71 7.42
CA VAL A 47 -16.04 10.10 7.31
C VAL A 47 -15.05 10.98 6.53
N PHE A 48 -13.75 10.98 6.87
CA PHE A 48 -12.75 11.74 6.12
C PHE A 48 -12.67 11.28 4.66
N LYS A 49 -12.80 9.97 4.41
CA LYS A 49 -12.84 9.42 3.04
C LYS A 49 -14.03 9.97 2.26
N ILE A 50 -15.23 9.96 2.82
CA ILE A 50 -16.45 10.48 2.17
C ILE A 50 -16.28 11.96 1.82
N ILE A 51 -15.78 12.78 2.75
CA ILE A 51 -15.55 14.21 2.48
C ILE A 51 -14.52 14.39 1.36
N GLY A 52 -13.41 13.65 1.39
CA GLY A 52 -12.40 13.66 0.33
C GLY A 52 -12.97 13.27 -1.03
N LEU A 53 -13.82 12.21 -1.09
CA LEU A 53 -14.49 11.78 -2.31
C LEU A 53 -15.46 12.83 -2.87
N ILE A 54 -16.20 13.53 -2.01
CA ILE A 54 -17.07 14.64 -2.43
C ILE A 54 -16.25 15.74 -3.11
N LEU A 55 -15.10 16.10 -2.56
CA LEU A 55 -14.22 17.11 -3.15
C LEU A 55 -13.64 16.65 -4.50
N LEU A 56 -13.38 15.36 -4.71
CA LEU A 56 -12.94 14.83 -6.00
C LEU A 56 -13.97 14.97 -7.12
N LEU A 57 -15.24 15.26 -6.81
CA LEU A 57 -16.26 15.56 -7.81
C LEU A 57 -16.05 16.92 -8.53
N TYR A 58 -15.12 17.75 -8.01
CA TYR A 58 -14.76 19.06 -8.57
C TYR A 58 -13.34 19.07 -9.18
N PRO A 59 -13.07 18.28 -10.24
CA PRO A 59 -11.72 18.05 -10.77
C PRO A 59 -11.10 19.26 -11.49
N SER A 60 -11.86 20.31 -11.74
CA SER A 60 -11.38 21.54 -12.42
C SER A 60 -10.52 22.45 -11.55
N HIS A 61 -10.53 22.25 -10.22
CA HIS A 61 -9.82 23.10 -9.28
C HIS A 61 -8.69 22.33 -8.59
N PHE A 62 -7.45 22.59 -8.98
CA PHE A 62 -6.28 21.90 -8.45
C PHE A 62 -6.16 21.94 -6.92
N TYR A 63 -6.43 23.12 -6.32
CA TYR A 63 -6.38 23.25 -4.85
C TYR A 63 -7.46 22.44 -4.13
N ILE A 64 -8.64 22.28 -4.73
CA ILE A 64 -9.68 21.40 -4.18
C ILE A 64 -9.21 19.94 -4.20
N LEU A 65 -8.56 19.53 -5.29
CA LEU A 65 -7.97 18.19 -5.38
C LEU A 65 -6.86 17.96 -4.36
N LEU A 66 -6.02 18.98 -4.08
CA LEU A 66 -5.02 18.88 -3.00
C LEU A 66 -5.68 18.64 -1.64
N VAL A 67 -6.73 19.42 -1.30
CA VAL A 67 -7.48 19.22 -0.05
C VAL A 67 -8.13 17.85 0.00
N ALA A 68 -8.71 17.38 -1.12
CA ALA A 68 -9.27 16.03 -1.22
C ALA A 68 -8.20 14.95 -0.90
N GLN A 69 -7.01 15.07 -1.50
CA GLN A 69 -5.90 14.15 -1.24
C GLN A 69 -5.40 14.19 0.20
N LEU A 70 -5.36 15.38 0.83
CA LEU A 70 -5.04 15.50 2.26
C LEU A 70 -6.04 14.72 3.12
N LEU A 71 -7.34 14.87 2.87
CA LEU A 71 -8.39 14.18 3.62
C LEU A 71 -8.36 12.66 3.41
N LEU A 72 -8.11 12.21 2.18
CA LEU A 72 -7.95 10.79 1.87
C LEU A 72 -6.71 10.20 2.53
N GLY A 73 -5.60 10.94 2.56
CA GLY A 73 -4.37 10.55 3.28
C GLY A 73 -4.58 10.45 4.79
N LEU A 74 -5.30 11.41 5.39
CA LEU A 74 -5.71 11.35 6.80
C LEU A 74 -6.57 10.12 7.08
N SER A 75 -7.58 9.87 6.25
CA SER A 75 -8.44 8.68 6.33
C SER A 75 -7.61 7.40 6.38
N TYR A 76 -6.73 7.20 5.40
CA TYR A 76 -5.87 6.03 5.36
C TYR A 76 -5.00 5.90 6.61
N SER A 77 -4.36 6.98 7.04
CA SER A 77 -3.48 6.95 8.22
C SER A 77 -4.24 6.58 9.50
N ILE A 78 -5.48 7.04 9.66
CA ILE A 78 -6.33 6.69 10.81
C ILE A 78 -6.61 5.19 10.80
N MET A 79 -6.96 4.62 9.67
CA MET A 79 -7.30 3.19 9.52
C MET A 79 -6.07 2.29 9.67
N ALA A 80 -4.90 2.73 9.20
CA ALA A 80 -3.69 1.92 9.15
C ALA A 80 -3.30 1.33 10.51
N GLY A 81 -3.21 0.00 10.58
CA GLY A 81 -2.86 -0.75 11.77
C GLY A 81 -4.02 -1.07 12.73
N VAL A 82 -5.21 -0.47 12.55
CA VAL A 82 -6.39 -0.77 13.36
C VAL A 82 -6.89 -2.19 13.06
N ASP A 83 -6.91 -2.59 11.80
CA ASP A 83 -7.22 -3.96 11.36
C ASP A 83 -6.33 -5.00 12.05
N THR A 84 -5.02 -4.75 12.04
CA THR A 84 -4.02 -5.62 12.68
C THR A 84 -4.22 -5.69 14.19
N SER A 85 -4.56 -4.56 14.82
CA SER A 85 -4.86 -4.50 16.26
C SER A 85 -6.07 -5.36 16.59
N ILE A 86 -7.18 -5.20 15.87
CA ILE A 86 -8.42 -5.95 16.09
C ILE A 86 -8.20 -7.46 15.89
N ILE A 87 -7.50 -7.85 14.81
CA ILE A 87 -7.22 -9.27 14.53
C ILE A 87 -6.34 -9.88 15.62
N LYS A 88 -5.30 -9.18 16.07
CA LYS A 88 -4.37 -9.66 17.09
C LYS A 88 -5.04 -9.85 18.45
N MET A 89 -5.97 -8.97 18.82
CA MET A 89 -6.68 -9.04 20.11
C MET A 89 -7.68 -10.18 20.15
N ASN A 90 -8.36 -10.48 19.05
CA ASN A 90 -9.50 -11.38 19.03
C ASN A 90 -9.19 -12.79 18.53
N ILE A 91 -8.00 -13.04 17.93
CA ILE A 91 -7.75 -14.29 17.21
C ILE A 91 -6.38 -14.90 17.56
N LYS A 92 -6.39 -16.17 18.05
CA LYS A 92 -5.17 -16.90 18.40
C LYS A 92 -4.22 -17.10 17.20
N ASN A 93 -4.73 -17.44 16.00
CA ASN A 93 -3.95 -17.67 14.77
C ASN A 93 -3.88 -16.41 13.88
N HIS A 94 -3.50 -15.29 14.48
CA HIS A 94 -3.47 -13.98 13.82
C HIS A 94 -2.66 -13.94 12.51
N LYS A 95 -1.54 -14.68 12.38
CA LYS A 95 -0.71 -14.74 11.16
C LYS A 95 -1.51 -15.28 9.95
N LEU A 96 -2.17 -16.43 10.15
CA LEU A 96 -2.95 -17.06 9.07
C LEU A 96 -4.09 -16.15 8.61
N ILE A 97 -4.73 -15.47 9.55
CA ILE A 97 -5.85 -14.58 9.25
C ILE A 97 -5.37 -13.30 8.58
N GLN A 98 -4.23 -12.74 8.98
CA GLN A 98 -3.65 -11.60 8.29
C GLN A 98 -3.25 -11.92 6.84
N ASN A 99 -2.68 -13.11 6.58
CA ASN A 99 -2.38 -13.54 5.22
C ASN A 99 -3.65 -13.72 4.39
N LYS A 100 -4.70 -14.30 4.98
CA LYS A 100 -6.03 -14.39 4.33
C LYS A 100 -6.62 -13.02 4.06
N SER A 101 -6.56 -12.10 5.03
CA SER A 101 -7.05 -10.72 4.90
C SER A 101 -6.32 -9.99 3.77
N ASN A 102 -5.00 -10.15 3.66
CA ASN A 102 -4.24 -9.59 2.54
C ASN A 102 -4.67 -10.17 1.18
N GLY A 103 -4.94 -11.49 1.11
CA GLY A 103 -5.52 -12.11 -0.07
C GLY A 103 -6.89 -11.54 -0.43
N TYR A 104 -7.79 -11.39 0.55
CA TYR A 104 -9.11 -10.79 0.32
C TYR A 104 -9.03 -9.32 -0.12
N MET A 105 -8.00 -8.58 0.31
CA MET A 105 -7.75 -7.23 -0.20
C MET A 105 -7.53 -7.24 -1.71
N PHE A 106 -6.71 -8.17 -2.24
CA PHE A 106 -6.51 -8.29 -3.69
C PHE A 106 -7.78 -8.71 -4.43
N LEU A 107 -8.58 -9.61 -3.86
CA LEU A 107 -9.88 -9.98 -4.43
C LEU A 107 -10.85 -8.79 -4.47
N SER A 108 -10.86 -7.99 -3.41
CA SER A 108 -11.67 -6.76 -3.36
C SER A 108 -11.18 -5.73 -4.39
N LEU A 109 -9.86 -5.59 -4.58
CA LEU A 109 -9.29 -4.74 -5.63
C LEU A 109 -9.69 -5.22 -7.03
N LEU A 110 -9.73 -6.54 -7.26
CA LEU A 110 -10.19 -7.11 -8.53
C LEU A 110 -11.64 -6.74 -8.81
N ILE A 111 -12.53 -7.02 -7.87
CA ILE A 111 -13.98 -6.77 -8.01
C ILE A 111 -14.23 -5.26 -8.18
N SER A 112 -13.64 -4.44 -7.31
CA SER A 112 -13.82 -2.98 -7.37
C SER A 112 -13.20 -2.37 -8.62
N GLY A 113 -12.09 -2.93 -9.12
CA GLY A 113 -11.46 -2.48 -10.37
C GLY A 113 -12.32 -2.76 -11.59
N ILE A 114 -12.90 -3.96 -11.69
CA ILE A 114 -13.81 -4.32 -12.79
C ILE A 114 -15.07 -3.44 -12.76
N ILE A 115 -15.72 -3.35 -11.59
CA ILE A 115 -16.93 -2.52 -11.43
C ILE A 115 -16.60 -1.05 -11.67
N GLY A 116 -15.50 -0.55 -11.11
CA GLY A 116 -15.07 0.83 -11.24
C GLY A 116 -14.77 1.22 -12.68
N SER A 117 -14.09 0.35 -13.45
CA SER A 117 -13.82 0.60 -14.87
C SER A 117 -15.10 0.60 -15.71
N TYR A 118 -16.03 -0.31 -15.45
CA TYR A 118 -17.34 -0.33 -16.12
C TYR A 118 -18.12 0.95 -15.84
N LEU A 119 -18.21 1.35 -14.58
CA LEU A 119 -18.90 2.58 -14.18
C LEU A 119 -18.23 3.84 -14.73
N TYR A 120 -16.88 3.85 -14.78
CA TYR A 120 -16.14 4.95 -15.40
C TYR A 120 -16.45 5.11 -16.89
N GLY A 121 -16.67 3.99 -17.60
CA GLY A 121 -17.10 4.01 -19.00
C GLY A 121 -18.49 4.64 -19.20
N ILE A 122 -19.37 4.57 -18.20
CA ILE A 122 -20.70 5.21 -18.23
C ILE A 122 -20.56 6.70 -17.88
N ASN A 123 -19.91 7.01 -16.76
CA ASN A 123 -19.66 8.38 -16.32
C ASN A 123 -18.49 8.39 -15.31
N ILE A 124 -17.55 9.32 -15.49
CA ILE A 124 -16.36 9.48 -14.66
C ILE A 124 -16.66 9.65 -13.15
N LYS A 125 -17.84 10.15 -12.80
CA LYS A 125 -18.27 10.38 -11.41
C LYS A 125 -18.85 9.14 -10.72
N TRP A 126 -19.33 8.16 -11.48
CA TRP A 126 -19.98 6.98 -10.93
C TRP A 126 -19.09 6.15 -9.97
N PRO A 127 -17.79 5.89 -10.28
CA PRO A 127 -16.91 5.20 -9.34
C PRO A 127 -16.79 5.92 -8.00
N ILE A 128 -16.79 7.27 -8.00
CA ILE A 128 -16.72 8.09 -6.77
C ILE A 128 -17.99 7.90 -5.94
N TYR A 129 -19.18 7.99 -6.58
CA TYR A 129 -20.46 7.78 -5.89
C TYR A 129 -20.56 6.37 -5.27
N MET A 130 -20.16 5.34 -6.03
CA MET A 130 -20.17 3.95 -5.53
C MET A 130 -19.20 3.76 -4.36
N THR A 131 -18.01 4.36 -4.42
CA THR A 131 -17.05 4.31 -3.30
C THR A 131 -17.63 5.00 -2.07
N GLY A 132 -18.29 6.15 -2.23
CA GLY A 132 -18.98 6.86 -1.15
C GLY A 132 -20.09 6.00 -0.52
N LEU A 133 -20.91 5.33 -1.34
CA LEU A 133 -21.95 4.41 -0.88
C LEU A 133 -21.35 3.26 -0.05
N PHE A 134 -20.29 2.61 -0.55
CA PHE A 134 -19.62 1.55 0.20
C PHE A 134 -19.02 2.05 1.50
N SER A 135 -18.51 3.27 1.56
CA SER A 135 -18.02 3.88 2.81
C SER A 135 -19.15 4.06 3.82
N ILE A 136 -20.33 4.50 3.38
CA ILE A 136 -21.53 4.60 4.26
C ILE A 136 -21.95 3.21 4.76
N LEU A 137 -22.01 2.21 3.88
CA LEU A 137 -22.31 0.83 4.27
C LEU A 137 -21.28 0.28 5.27
N THR A 138 -20.00 0.59 5.08
CA THR A 138 -18.92 0.22 6.01
C THR A 138 -19.16 0.83 7.38
N ILE A 139 -19.53 2.11 7.48
CA ILE A 139 -19.89 2.75 8.76
C ILE A 139 -21.04 2.03 9.44
N LEU A 140 -22.10 1.70 8.69
CA LEU A 140 -23.25 0.96 9.22
C LEU A 140 -22.85 -0.43 9.77
N VAL A 141 -22.04 -1.17 9.02
CA VAL A 141 -21.52 -2.47 9.47
C VAL A 141 -20.68 -2.32 10.74
N ILE A 142 -19.80 -1.32 10.82
CA ILE A 142 -19.00 -1.07 12.02
C ILE A 142 -19.89 -0.75 13.22
N LEU A 143 -20.89 0.10 13.05
CA LEU A 143 -21.83 0.46 14.12
C LEU A 143 -22.58 -0.77 14.64
N LEU A 144 -23.04 -1.65 13.75
CA LEU A 144 -23.82 -2.84 14.11
C LEU A 144 -22.96 -3.97 14.71
N THR A 145 -21.68 -4.06 14.37
CA THR A 145 -20.86 -5.24 14.73
C THR A 145 -19.76 -4.97 15.74
N LEU A 146 -19.10 -3.82 15.67
CA LEU A 146 -17.87 -3.55 16.42
C LEU A 146 -18.08 -2.64 17.63
N VAL A 147 -19.08 -1.76 17.62
CA VAL A 147 -19.27 -0.79 18.71
C VAL A 147 -19.68 -1.50 20.00
N GLU A 148 -20.48 -2.56 19.93
CA GLU A 148 -20.95 -3.31 21.09
C GLU A 148 -20.00 -4.43 21.53
N ASN A 149 -19.27 -5.06 20.57
CA ASN A 149 -18.55 -6.31 20.82
C ASN A 149 -17.05 -6.16 21.07
N VAL A 150 -16.47 -4.99 20.79
CA VAL A 150 -15.02 -4.76 20.96
C VAL A 150 -14.78 -3.89 22.19
N ASP A 151 -14.80 -4.51 23.36
CA ASP A 151 -14.18 -3.94 24.55
C ASP A 151 -12.65 -3.99 24.39
N CYS A 152 -12.13 -3.04 23.64
CA CYS A 152 -10.70 -2.86 23.52
C CYS A 152 -10.18 -2.43 24.88
N ASN A 153 -9.51 -3.34 25.57
CA ASN A 153 -8.81 -3.08 26.82
C ASN A 153 -7.67 -2.07 26.58
N ILE A 154 -8.03 -0.78 26.52
CA ILE A 154 -7.09 0.36 26.43
C ILE A 154 -6.06 0.32 27.57
N LYS A 155 -6.40 -0.37 28.68
CA LYS A 155 -5.54 -0.47 29.88
C LYS A 155 -4.24 -1.27 29.68
N SER A 156 -4.18 -2.20 28.73
CA SER A 156 -3.00 -3.07 28.57
C SER A 156 -1.85 -2.43 27.79
N GLU A 157 -2.11 -1.50 26.88
CA GLU A 157 -1.07 -0.83 26.08
C GLU A 157 -0.46 0.41 26.73
N SER A 158 -1.17 1.05 27.69
CA SER A 158 -0.74 2.32 28.28
C SER A 158 0.57 2.25 29.07
N LYS A 159 0.99 1.08 29.53
CA LYS A 159 2.21 0.87 30.33
C LYS A 159 3.41 0.31 29.57
N ARG A 160 3.28 -0.06 28.29
CA ARG A 160 4.44 -0.54 27.52
C ARG A 160 5.30 0.65 27.10
N LYS A 161 6.41 0.88 27.83
CA LYS A 161 7.50 1.77 27.39
C LYS A 161 7.87 1.38 25.95
N ARG A 162 8.03 2.36 25.05
CA ARG A 162 8.58 2.14 23.71
C ARG A 162 9.90 1.39 23.86
N LYS A 163 9.89 0.07 23.68
CA LYS A 163 11.13 -0.69 23.55
C LYS A 163 11.83 -0.19 22.30
N LYS A 164 13.12 0.11 22.39
CA LYS A 164 13.95 0.37 21.20
C LYS A 164 13.82 -0.85 20.28
N LEU A 165 13.52 -0.60 19.01
CA LEU A 165 13.49 -1.63 17.97
C LEU A 165 14.86 -2.33 17.93
N LEU A 166 14.86 -3.65 17.87
CA LEU A 166 16.05 -4.44 17.61
C LEU A 166 16.60 -4.14 16.20
N ALA A 167 17.86 -4.45 15.95
CA ALA A 167 18.48 -4.20 14.65
C ALA A 167 17.72 -4.91 13.51
N ASP A 168 17.35 -6.17 13.72
CA ASP A 168 16.58 -6.96 12.76
C ASP A 168 15.17 -6.40 12.53
N GLU A 169 14.50 -5.91 13.59
CA GLU A 169 13.19 -5.27 13.46
C GLU A 169 13.27 -3.99 12.63
N LYS A 170 14.32 -3.16 12.83
CA LYS A 170 14.55 -1.95 12.03
C LYS A 170 14.79 -2.28 10.57
N PHE A 171 15.58 -3.31 10.30
CA PHE A 171 15.86 -3.77 8.94
C PHE A 171 14.56 -4.15 8.22
N TRP A 172 13.72 -5.02 8.82
CA TRP A 172 12.47 -5.45 8.20
C TRP A 172 11.44 -4.33 8.04
N VAL A 173 11.43 -3.36 8.96
CA VAL A 173 10.60 -2.16 8.85
C VAL A 173 11.00 -1.33 7.64
N LEU A 174 12.31 -1.02 7.49
CA LEU A 174 12.82 -0.25 6.35
C LEU A 174 12.61 -0.99 5.03
N HIS A 175 12.92 -2.28 5.02
CA HIS A 175 12.74 -3.16 3.86
C HIS A 175 11.29 -3.17 3.36
N TYR A 176 10.34 -3.42 4.26
CA TYR A 176 8.92 -3.40 3.93
C TYR A 176 8.47 -2.04 3.41
N SER A 177 8.86 -0.96 4.10
CA SER A 177 8.46 0.40 3.74
C SER A 177 8.98 0.79 2.36
N PHE A 178 10.23 0.45 2.06
CA PHE A 178 10.84 0.72 0.77
C PHE A 178 10.19 -0.07 -0.37
N LEU A 179 10.08 -1.40 -0.24
CA LEU A 179 9.47 -2.23 -1.28
C LEU A 179 8.02 -1.84 -1.55
N ARG A 180 7.25 -1.62 -0.49
CA ARG A 180 5.85 -1.22 -0.62
C ARG A 180 5.72 0.12 -1.32
N ALA A 181 6.62 1.06 -1.05
CA ALA A 181 6.64 2.36 -1.72
C ALA A 181 6.90 2.24 -3.22
N LEU A 182 7.85 1.39 -3.62
CA LEU A 182 8.12 1.12 -5.02
C LEU A 182 6.91 0.46 -5.71
N ILE A 183 6.40 -0.63 -5.14
CA ILE A 183 5.31 -1.40 -5.73
C ILE A 183 4.06 -0.53 -5.91
N LEU A 184 3.63 0.15 -4.85
CA LEU A 184 2.43 0.98 -4.89
C LEU A 184 2.64 2.26 -5.68
N GLY A 185 3.83 2.86 -5.62
CA GLY A 185 4.18 4.02 -6.43
C GLY A 185 4.10 3.71 -7.94
N PHE A 186 4.58 2.54 -8.37
CA PHE A 186 4.38 2.11 -9.76
C PHE A 186 2.92 1.83 -10.07
N PHE A 187 2.26 1.01 -9.25
CA PHE A 187 0.90 0.55 -9.53
C PHE A 187 -0.13 1.68 -9.51
N VAL A 188 -0.02 2.61 -8.58
CA VAL A 188 -1.00 3.71 -8.42
C VAL A 188 -0.54 4.96 -9.17
N GLY A 189 0.77 5.28 -9.16
CA GLY A 189 1.33 6.47 -9.79
C GLY A 189 1.55 6.30 -11.30
N PHE A 190 2.61 5.63 -11.69
CA PHE A 190 3.12 5.67 -13.06
C PHE A 190 2.40 4.76 -14.05
N ILE A 191 1.99 3.55 -13.65
CA ILE A 191 1.33 2.59 -14.57
C ILE A 191 0.03 3.15 -15.13
N PRO A 192 -0.92 3.70 -14.34
CA PRO A 192 -2.15 4.27 -14.90
C PRO A 192 -1.88 5.42 -15.87
N ILE A 193 -0.90 6.28 -15.57
CA ILE A 193 -0.51 7.39 -16.45
C ILE A 193 0.00 6.85 -17.77
N ASN A 194 0.96 5.92 -17.74
CA ASN A 194 1.52 5.31 -18.93
C ASN A 194 0.46 4.58 -19.78
N LEU A 195 -0.38 3.76 -19.16
CA LEU A 195 -1.39 2.99 -19.88
C LEU A 195 -2.46 3.87 -20.56
N TYR A 196 -2.93 4.91 -19.85
CA TYR A 196 -4.00 5.76 -20.40
C TYR A 196 -3.49 6.92 -21.24
N ILE A 197 -2.37 7.55 -20.90
CA ILE A 197 -1.87 8.76 -21.58
C ILE A 197 -0.93 8.38 -22.72
N ASP A 198 0.10 7.56 -22.45
CA ASP A 198 1.13 7.26 -23.45
C ASP A 198 0.66 6.17 -24.42
N LEU A 199 0.17 5.05 -23.90
CA LEU A 199 -0.23 3.90 -24.71
C LEU A 199 -1.69 3.96 -25.16
N LYS A 200 -2.49 4.88 -24.62
CA LYS A 200 -3.89 5.11 -24.97
C LYS A 200 -4.73 3.83 -24.96
N LEU A 201 -4.49 2.96 -23.99
CA LEU A 201 -5.20 1.70 -23.87
C LEU A 201 -6.70 1.93 -23.62
N ASN A 202 -7.52 1.08 -24.20
CA ASN A 202 -8.95 1.09 -23.92
C ASN A 202 -9.25 0.46 -22.54
N ASN A 203 -10.47 0.65 -22.05
CA ASN A 203 -10.90 0.17 -20.73
C ASN A 203 -10.75 -1.34 -20.57
N VAL A 204 -10.98 -2.14 -21.63
CA VAL A 204 -10.87 -3.60 -21.57
C VAL A 204 -9.39 -4.03 -21.37
N GLN A 205 -8.49 -3.41 -22.10
CA GLN A 205 -7.05 -3.66 -21.96
C GLN A 205 -6.55 -3.25 -20.57
N PHE A 206 -6.99 -2.10 -20.05
CA PHE A 206 -6.66 -1.66 -18.71
C PHE A 206 -7.18 -2.62 -17.64
N ILE A 207 -8.42 -3.10 -17.75
CA ILE A 207 -9.00 -4.10 -16.86
C ILE A 207 -8.18 -5.38 -16.91
N SER A 208 -7.73 -5.84 -18.08
CA SER A 208 -6.92 -7.07 -18.19
C SER A 208 -5.60 -6.96 -17.44
N VAL A 209 -4.94 -5.81 -17.53
CA VAL A 209 -3.71 -5.50 -16.77
C VAL A 209 -3.97 -5.49 -15.27
N LEU A 210 -5.00 -4.79 -14.81
CA LEU A 210 -5.39 -4.74 -13.40
C LEU A 210 -5.76 -6.12 -12.86
N THR A 211 -6.48 -6.91 -13.65
CA THR A 211 -6.84 -8.30 -13.33
C THR A 211 -5.61 -9.16 -13.12
N SER A 212 -4.61 -9.05 -13.99
CA SER A 212 -3.35 -9.79 -13.90
C SER A 212 -2.62 -9.48 -12.57
N TYR A 213 -2.51 -8.21 -12.18
CA TYR A 213 -1.93 -7.80 -10.90
C TYR A 213 -2.67 -8.39 -9.70
N THR A 214 -3.99 -8.25 -9.70
CA THR A 214 -4.79 -8.63 -8.53
C THR A 214 -4.91 -10.14 -8.35
N ILE A 215 -5.03 -10.90 -9.44
CA ILE A 215 -5.04 -12.37 -9.39
C ILE A 215 -3.71 -12.90 -8.86
N MET A 216 -2.57 -12.41 -9.39
CA MET A 216 -1.26 -12.86 -8.93
C MET A 216 -0.96 -12.39 -7.50
N GLY A 217 -1.41 -11.19 -7.11
CA GLY A 217 -1.35 -10.74 -5.73
C GLY A 217 -2.14 -11.63 -4.77
N TYR A 218 -3.34 -12.06 -5.16
CA TYR A 218 -4.14 -13.01 -4.39
C TYR A 218 -3.48 -14.38 -4.26
N ILE A 219 -3.05 -14.96 -5.39
CA ILE A 219 -2.40 -16.29 -5.42
C ILE A 219 -1.13 -16.28 -4.57
N SER A 220 -0.27 -15.29 -4.75
CA SER A 220 1.00 -15.20 -4.02
C SER A 220 0.79 -14.99 -2.52
N SER A 221 -0.10 -14.09 -2.13
CA SER A 221 -0.40 -13.84 -0.72
C SER A 221 -0.99 -15.07 0.00
N ARG A 222 -1.82 -15.85 -0.68
CA ARG A 222 -2.54 -16.97 -0.06
C ARG A 222 -1.81 -18.29 -0.13
N TYR A 223 -1.17 -18.58 -1.26
CA TYR A 223 -0.61 -19.91 -1.56
C TYR A 223 0.91 -19.92 -1.57
N LEU A 224 1.57 -18.97 -2.25
CA LEU A 224 3.03 -18.99 -2.35
C LEU A 224 3.71 -18.81 -0.99
N THR A 225 3.15 -18.02 -0.09
CA THR A 225 3.69 -17.82 1.26
C THR A 225 3.78 -19.12 2.08
N ARG A 226 3.03 -20.17 1.72
CA ARG A 226 3.04 -21.45 2.41
C ARG A 226 4.11 -22.40 1.89
N TYR A 227 4.46 -22.31 0.61
CA TYR A 227 5.30 -23.28 -0.09
C TYR A 227 6.70 -22.78 -0.41
N LEU A 228 6.93 -21.46 -0.36
CA LEU A 228 8.21 -20.90 -0.79
C LEU A 228 8.91 -20.23 0.39
N ASN A 229 9.92 -20.92 0.93
CA ASN A 229 10.87 -20.36 1.90
C ASN A 229 11.90 -19.40 1.25
N TYR A 230 11.62 -18.86 0.06
CA TYR A 230 12.53 -17.96 -0.65
C TYR A 230 12.44 -16.56 -0.09
N LYS A 231 13.50 -16.16 0.63
CA LYS A 231 13.57 -14.90 1.39
C LYS A 231 13.54 -13.63 0.53
N PHE A 232 13.86 -13.70 -0.79
CA PHE A 232 13.99 -12.54 -1.69
C PHE A 232 13.11 -12.65 -2.96
N LEU A 233 12.09 -13.46 -2.93
CA LEU A 233 11.24 -13.68 -4.12
C LEU A 233 10.48 -12.40 -4.51
N SER A 234 10.06 -11.60 -3.53
CA SER A 234 9.36 -10.33 -3.76
C SER A 234 10.23 -9.37 -4.56
N GLU A 235 11.49 -9.22 -4.17
CA GLU A 235 12.46 -8.31 -4.79
C GLU A 235 12.88 -8.78 -6.18
N ILE A 236 13.10 -10.08 -6.34
CA ILE A 236 13.43 -10.68 -7.63
C ILE A 236 12.27 -10.43 -8.61
N CYS A 237 11.04 -10.68 -8.18
CA CYS A 237 9.86 -10.39 -9.01
C CYS A 237 9.74 -8.91 -9.36
N LEU A 238 10.10 -8.00 -8.44
CA LEU A 238 10.11 -6.56 -8.72
C LEU A 238 11.15 -6.18 -9.79
N VAL A 239 12.36 -6.73 -9.72
CA VAL A 239 13.39 -6.49 -10.76
C VAL A 239 12.94 -7.03 -12.13
N ILE A 240 12.38 -8.24 -12.16
CA ILE A 240 11.85 -8.83 -13.40
C ILE A 240 10.73 -7.95 -13.98
N PHE A 241 9.80 -7.47 -13.12
CA PHE A 241 8.78 -6.52 -13.53
C PHE A 241 9.38 -5.29 -14.20
N LEU A 242 10.35 -4.63 -13.55
CA LEU A 242 10.97 -3.39 -14.04
C LEU A 242 11.63 -3.59 -15.41
N ILE A 243 12.36 -4.70 -15.60
CA ILE A 243 13.03 -5.04 -16.84
C ILE A 243 12.02 -5.33 -17.97
N ILE A 244 11.03 -6.18 -17.71
CA ILE A 244 10.05 -6.58 -18.75
C ILE A 244 9.16 -5.39 -19.14
N TYR A 245 8.82 -4.53 -18.20
CA TYR A 245 7.97 -3.36 -18.47
C TYR A 245 8.61 -2.37 -19.45
N THR A 246 9.94 -2.36 -19.60
CA THR A 246 10.64 -1.48 -20.56
C THR A 246 10.29 -1.74 -22.03
N PHE A 247 9.80 -2.95 -22.35
CA PHE A 247 9.44 -3.30 -23.73
C PHE A 247 8.19 -2.60 -24.27
N GLN A 248 7.35 -2.03 -23.40
CA GLN A 248 6.21 -1.18 -23.72
C GLN A 248 5.19 -1.76 -24.74
N ASN A 249 5.10 -3.07 -24.89
CA ASN A 249 4.03 -3.73 -25.62
C ASN A 249 3.04 -4.40 -24.66
N ILE A 250 1.78 -4.55 -25.06
CA ILE A 250 0.70 -5.00 -24.18
C ILE A 250 0.96 -6.38 -23.56
N ILE A 251 1.61 -7.28 -24.30
CA ILE A 251 1.93 -8.63 -23.82
C ILE A 251 3.01 -8.54 -22.74
N ALA A 252 4.12 -7.83 -23.03
CA ALA A 252 5.19 -7.64 -22.06
C ALA A 252 4.71 -6.91 -20.81
N ILE A 253 3.88 -5.87 -20.94
CA ILE A 253 3.27 -5.16 -19.84
C ILE A 253 2.41 -6.11 -18.99
N THR A 254 1.57 -6.92 -19.61
CA THR A 254 0.72 -7.89 -18.87
C THR A 254 1.58 -8.89 -18.11
N ILE A 255 2.64 -9.44 -18.74
CA ILE A 255 3.59 -10.35 -18.07
C ILE A 255 4.32 -9.62 -16.92
N ALA A 256 4.81 -8.40 -17.16
CA ALA A 256 5.47 -7.61 -16.12
C ALA A 256 4.56 -7.40 -14.91
N ILE A 257 3.31 -7.03 -15.14
CA ILE A 257 2.32 -6.78 -14.09
C ILE A 257 1.99 -8.05 -13.27
N LEU A 258 2.09 -9.26 -13.85
CA LEU A 258 2.01 -10.50 -13.08
C LEU A 258 3.12 -10.56 -12.02
N PHE A 259 4.37 -10.24 -12.39
CA PHE A 259 5.49 -10.20 -11.44
C PHE A 259 5.33 -9.11 -10.38
N LEU A 260 4.81 -7.93 -10.74
CA LEU A 260 4.48 -6.89 -9.76
C LEU A 260 3.41 -7.37 -8.78
N GLY A 261 2.40 -8.09 -9.25
CA GLY A 261 1.37 -8.72 -8.41
C GLY A 261 1.95 -9.72 -7.43
N ILE A 262 2.87 -10.59 -7.88
CA ILE A 262 3.59 -11.54 -7.01
C ILE A 262 4.37 -10.80 -5.94
N SER A 263 5.18 -9.81 -6.33
CA SER A 263 5.97 -8.99 -5.41
C SER A 263 5.08 -8.33 -4.35
N SER A 264 4.00 -7.70 -4.76
CA SER A 264 3.03 -7.05 -3.87
C SER A 264 2.37 -8.02 -2.90
N GLY A 265 1.97 -9.20 -3.39
CA GLY A 265 1.31 -10.22 -2.58
C GLY A 265 2.22 -10.85 -1.52
N LEU A 266 3.53 -10.91 -1.77
CA LEU A 266 4.51 -11.51 -0.87
C LEU A 266 5.07 -10.53 0.18
N THR A 267 5.19 -9.24 -0.14
CA THR A 267 5.89 -8.25 0.70
C THR A 267 5.34 -8.19 2.12
N ARG A 268 4.04 -8.04 2.31
CA ARG A 268 3.42 -7.95 3.66
C ARG A 268 3.47 -9.27 4.43
N PRO A 269 3.10 -10.43 3.84
CA PRO A 269 3.20 -11.72 4.52
C PRO A 269 4.62 -12.10 4.95
N GLN A 270 5.63 -11.84 4.12
CA GLN A 270 7.03 -12.10 4.45
C GLN A 270 7.45 -11.27 5.66
N THR A 271 7.16 -9.97 5.67
CA THR A 271 7.48 -9.08 6.78
C THR A 271 6.79 -9.50 8.07
N ILE A 272 5.51 -9.86 8.02
CA ILE A 272 4.77 -10.36 9.18
C ILE A 272 5.40 -11.66 9.70
N ASN A 273 5.83 -12.54 8.82
CA ASN A 273 6.45 -13.80 9.21
C ASN A 273 7.78 -13.56 9.95
N GLU A 274 8.63 -12.72 9.43
CA GLU A 274 9.93 -12.38 10.03
C GLU A 274 9.78 -11.62 11.37
N LEU A 275 8.83 -10.70 11.45
CA LEU A 275 8.54 -9.93 12.67
C LEU A 275 7.62 -10.63 13.66
N SER A 276 7.19 -11.84 13.38
CA SER A 276 6.16 -12.54 14.13
C SER A 276 6.49 -12.80 15.59
N ASN A 277 7.77 -12.96 15.93
CA ASN A 277 8.24 -13.18 17.28
C ASN A 277 8.37 -11.88 18.09
N SER A 278 8.17 -10.73 17.43
CA SER A 278 8.22 -9.44 18.11
C SER A 278 7.03 -9.26 19.05
N SER A 279 7.29 -8.82 20.27
CA SER A 279 6.26 -8.57 21.29
C SER A 279 5.29 -7.45 20.90
N ASN A 280 5.65 -6.60 19.93
CA ASN A 280 4.92 -5.39 19.55
C ASN A 280 4.64 -5.29 18.03
N LEU A 281 4.31 -6.43 17.40
CA LEU A 281 4.13 -6.54 15.95
C LEU A 281 3.20 -5.44 15.36
N ALA A 282 2.07 -5.15 16.00
CA ALA A 282 1.12 -4.15 15.51
C ALA A 282 1.73 -2.73 15.48
N ALA A 283 2.46 -2.34 16.54
CA ALA A 283 3.13 -1.04 16.59
C ALA A 283 4.28 -0.94 15.58
N ILE A 284 5.01 -2.03 15.36
CA ILE A 284 6.10 -2.10 14.38
C ILE A 284 5.55 -1.98 12.97
N LEU A 285 4.49 -2.71 12.63
CA LEU A 285 3.85 -2.62 11.32
C LEU A 285 3.24 -1.24 11.09
N ASN A 286 2.63 -0.63 12.12
CA ASN A 286 2.11 0.73 12.03
C ASN A 286 3.24 1.75 11.76
N TYR A 287 4.39 1.58 12.40
CA TYR A 287 5.57 2.41 12.13
C TYR A 287 6.10 2.20 10.72
N ALA A 288 6.13 0.95 10.23
CA ALA A 288 6.53 0.62 8.87
C ALA A 288 5.57 1.25 7.82
N GLU A 289 4.25 1.20 8.06
CA GLU A 289 3.25 1.88 7.21
C GLU A 289 3.41 3.40 7.23
N THR A 290 3.86 3.98 8.32
CA THR A 290 4.14 5.42 8.40
C THR A 290 5.39 5.77 7.60
N LEU A 291 6.49 4.99 7.74
CA LEU A 291 7.72 5.19 6.99
C LEU A 291 7.55 4.95 5.49
N TYR A 292 6.69 4.02 5.10
CA TYR A 292 6.35 3.79 3.70
C TYR A 292 6.00 5.09 2.97
N PHE A 293 5.27 6.01 3.61
CA PHE A 293 4.86 7.26 2.96
C PHE A 293 6.04 8.18 2.65
N ILE A 294 7.11 8.20 3.47
CA ILE A 294 8.32 8.98 3.14
C ILE A 294 8.92 8.49 1.82
N PHE A 295 9.13 7.18 1.72
CA PHE A 295 9.69 6.59 0.51
C PHE A 295 8.75 6.77 -0.69
N ASN A 296 7.45 6.64 -0.47
CA ASN A 296 6.45 6.82 -1.53
C ASN A 296 6.42 8.26 -2.05
N ILE A 297 6.45 9.27 -1.17
CA ILE A 297 6.52 10.68 -1.55
C ILE A 297 7.79 10.95 -2.36
N ALA A 298 8.94 10.53 -1.85
CA ALA A 298 10.21 10.70 -2.54
C ALA A 298 10.19 10.02 -3.92
N PHE A 299 9.66 8.80 -3.99
CA PHE A 299 9.56 8.03 -5.22
C PHE A 299 8.62 8.69 -6.25
N LEU A 300 7.45 9.18 -5.83
CA LEU A 300 6.51 9.84 -6.73
C LEU A 300 7.08 11.16 -7.27
N LEU A 301 7.71 11.97 -6.42
CA LEU A 301 8.28 13.26 -6.85
C LEU A 301 9.50 13.07 -7.76
N ILE A 302 10.45 12.24 -7.37
CA ILE A 302 11.65 11.97 -8.17
C ILE A 302 11.28 11.23 -9.45
N GLY A 303 10.44 10.21 -9.33
CA GLY A 303 9.97 9.43 -10.48
C GLY A 303 9.13 10.26 -11.44
N GLY A 304 8.25 11.12 -10.94
CA GLY A 304 7.46 12.05 -11.74
C GLY A 304 8.33 13.04 -12.49
N TYR A 305 9.38 13.56 -11.85
CA TYR A 305 10.36 14.42 -12.52
C TYR A 305 11.10 13.65 -13.63
N LEU A 306 11.63 12.46 -13.36
CA LEU A 306 12.32 11.63 -14.34
C LEU A 306 11.39 11.26 -15.52
N TYR A 307 10.14 10.94 -15.24
CA TYR A 307 9.17 10.63 -16.28
C TYR A 307 8.79 11.85 -17.10
N SER A 308 8.75 13.04 -16.52
CA SER A 308 8.42 14.29 -17.23
C SER A 308 9.51 14.76 -18.20
N ILE A 309 10.78 14.46 -17.92
CA ILE A 309 11.92 14.82 -18.77
C ILE A 309 12.35 13.72 -19.76
N GLY A 310 11.89 12.49 -19.52
CA GLY A 310 12.24 11.32 -20.32
C GLY A 310 11.02 10.52 -20.73
N THR A 311 11.17 9.20 -20.74
CA THR A 311 10.10 8.24 -20.98
C THR A 311 9.96 7.32 -19.77
N ILE A 312 8.84 6.60 -19.69
CA ILE A 312 8.64 5.55 -18.67
C ILE A 312 9.79 4.52 -18.70
N GLN A 313 10.38 4.26 -19.85
CA GLN A 313 11.49 3.32 -20.02
C GLN A 313 12.73 3.75 -19.22
N TYR A 314 13.10 5.03 -19.25
CA TYR A 314 14.22 5.56 -18.45
C TYR A 314 13.95 5.41 -16.95
N LEU A 315 12.73 5.72 -16.52
CA LEU A 315 12.32 5.52 -15.13
C LEU A 315 12.45 4.04 -14.73
N MET A 316 11.95 3.11 -15.55
CA MET A 316 12.00 1.68 -15.27
C MET A 316 13.43 1.15 -15.22
N LEU A 317 14.29 1.54 -16.14
CA LEU A 317 15.72 1.16 -16.15
C LEU A 317 16.46 1.70 -14.94
N PHE A 318 16.26 2.98 -14.61
CA PHE A 318 16.86 3.58 -13.43
C PHE A 318 16.45 2.87 -12.14
N MET A 319 15.16 2.58 -12.00
CA MET A 319 14.62 1.88 -10.83
C MET A 319 15.03 0.41 -10.78
N SER A 320 15.20 -0.24 -11.94
CA SER A 320 15.73 -1.61 -11.98
C SER A 320 17.16 -1.68 -11.46
N LEU A 321 18.00 -0.72 -11.85
CA LEU A 321 19.36 -0.60 -11.34
C LEU A 321 19.41 -0.36 -9.83
N LEU A 322 18.60 0.58 -9.33
CA LEU A 322 18.51 0.86 -7.88
C LEU A 322 18.04 -0.36 -7.09
N THR A 323 16.99 -1.04 -7.57
CA THR A 323 16.46 -2.23 -6.92
C THR A 323 17.45 -3.39 -6.95
N PHE A 324 18.21 -3.52 -8.04
CA PHE A 324 19.26 -4.52 -8.15
C PHE A 324 20.43 -4.24 -7.20
N ILE A 325 20.90 -2.98 -7.11
CA ILE A 325 21.91 -2.57 -6.12
C ILE A 325 21.41 -2.84 -4.70
N TYR A 326 20.14 -2.52 -4.42
CA TYR A 326 19.51 -2.81 -3.14
C TYR A 326 19.52 -4.31 -2.83
N LEU A 327 19.18 -5.18 -3.79
CA LEU A 327 19.26 -6.62 -3.66
C LEU A 327 20.68 -7.11 -3.32
N LEU A 328 21.68 -6.61 -4.04
CA LEU A 328 23.08 -6.97 -3.77
C LEU A 328 23.52 -6.59 -2.36
N THR A 329 23.14 -5.40 -1.88
CA THR A 329 23.43 -4.96 -0.50
C THR A 329 22.74 -5.85 0.53
N LEU A 330 21.51 -6.29 0.28
CA LEU A 330 20.80 -7.24 1.15
C LEU A 330 21.50 -8.59 1.24
N PHE A 331 21.96 -9.14 0.12
CA PHE A 331 22.70 -10.40 0.08
C PHE A 331 24.02 -10.29 0.87
N TYR A 332 24.74 -9.17 0.70
CA TYR A 332 26.00 -8.93 1.42
C TYR A 332 25.80 -8.85 2.93
N LEU A 333 24.88 -8.02 3.39
CA LEU A 333 24.59 -7.83 4.82
C LEU A 333 24.14 -9.12 5.51
N ARG A 334 23.42 -10.00 4.82
CA ARG A 334 22.98 -11.29 5.39
C ARG A 334 24.10 -12.32 5.43
N ARG A 335 25.02 -12.31 4.49
CA ARG A 335 26.17 -13.19 4.51
C ARG A 335 27.01 -12.93 5.77
N ASP A 336 27.28 -11.66 6.08
CA ASP A 336 28.05 -11.28 7.26
C ASP A 336 27.39 -11.70 8.59
N GLN A 337 26.06 -11.68 8.65
CA GLN A 337 25.33 -12.13 9.84
C GLN A 337 25.43 -13.65 10.05
N HIS A 338 25.39 -14.46 9.00
CA HIS A 338 25.57 -15.91 9.10
C HIS A 338 27.00 -16.29 9.50
N GLU A 339 28.01 -15.64 8.95
CA GLU A 339 29.41 -15.91 9.30
C GLU A 339 29.72 -15.53 10.75
N ASN A 340 29.10 -14.47 11.28
CA ASN A 340 29.28 -14.06 12.69
C ASN A 340 28.53 -14.97 13.68
N GLN A 341 27.40 -15.59 13.29
CA GLN A 341 26.72 -16.57 14.15
C GLN A 341 27.46 -17.93 14.26
N HIS A 342 28.29 -18.27 13.29
CA HIS A 342 29.13 -19.49 13.33
C HIS A 342 30.48 -19.29 14.02
N ARG A 343 30.82 -18.05 14.41
CA ARG A 343 32.06 -17.72 15.12
C ARG A 343 31.89 -17.59 16.64
N ILE A 344 30.67 -17.70 17.15
CA ILE A 344 30.30 -17.74 18.57
C ILE A 344 29.90 -19.19 18.93
#